data_a4ae3b6f7874a3949a389126d454decd
#
_entry.id   a4ae3b6f7874a3949a389126d454decd
#
_cell.length_a   1.000
_cell.length_b   1.000
_cell.length_c   1.000
_cell.angle_alpha   90.00
_cell.angle_beta   90.00
_cell.angle_gamma   90.00
#
_symmetry.space_group_name_H-M   'P 1'
#
loop_
_entity.id
_entity.type
_entity.pdbx_description
1 polymer ?
#
loop_
_entity_poly.entity_id
_entity_poly.type
_entity_poly.pdbx_seq_one_letter_code
_entity_poly.pdbx_strand_id
1 'polypeptide(L)'
;MKKSNFLSKENIVNHFRYRWYLYLIALIAAIVIPTVVFSVTNYESPEDMRIDFLFADSGTVESLVKPLFNELIEKSGAENVETVSYEFVAQDSSGTLEQILALRMISKDKDIVISSEAAFQSYASQGVYIPLEDKISPEFAAYLAENNIHAGHARITDTDGGAIGEDHLYGIPLSALPGITNAPPFFGDVYLSVFWDSGNEQNVIAVMNQIIDYGMNYSPAEEPSVE
;
A
#
# COMPACT_ATOMS: atom_id res chain seq x y z
N MET A 1 -70.19 -19.91 -3.10
CA MET A 1 -69.04 -19.02 -2.85
C MET A 1 -68.50 -18.53 -4.22
N LYS A 2 -68.71 -17.22 -4.58
CA LYS A 2 -68.14 -16.65 -5.81
C LYS A 2 -66.65 -16.50 -5.60
N LYS A 3 -65.81 -17.22 -6.38
CA LYS A 3 -64.39 -16.98 -6.48
C LYS A 3 -64.19 -15.54 -6.99
N SER A 4 -63.74 -14.68 -6.13
CA SER A 4 -63.32 -13.34 -6.50
C SER A 4 -62.11 -13.48 -7.41
N ASN A 5 -62.32 -13.18 -8.72
CA ASN A 5 -61.21 -13.11 -9.68
C ASN A 5 -60.39 -11.86 -9.34
N PHE A 6 -59.36 -12.07 -8.52
CA PHE A 6 -58.41 -11.02 -8.10
C PHE A 6 -57.71 -10.34 -9.29
N LEU A 7 -57.66 -11.03 -10.44
CA LEU A 7 -57.03 -10.60 -11.70
C LEU A 7 -58.05 -10.10 -12.74
N SER A 8 -59.23 -9.55 -12.32
CA SER A 8 -60.09 -8.91 -13.32
C SER A 8 -59.46 -7.61 -13.81
N LYS A 9 -59.61 -7.33 -15.13
CA LYS A 9 -59.07 -6.14 -15.79
C LYS A 9 -59.45 -4.85 -15.06
N GLU A 10 -60.65 -4.79 -14.50
CA GLU A 10 -61.19 -3.64 -13.72
C GLU A 10 -60.47 -3.47 -12.39
N ASN A 11 -60.17 -4.58 -11.69
CA ASN A 11 -59.42 -4.54 -10.43
C ASN A 11 -57.98 -4.10 -10.61
N ILE A 12 -57.33 -4.54 -11.70
CA ILE A 12 -55.97 -4.13 -12.07
C ILE A 12 -55.92 -2.64 -12.41
N VAL A 13 -56.84 -2.14 -13.24
CA VAL A 13 -56.91 -0.70 -13.58
C VAL A 13 -57.19 0.17 -12.37
N ASN A 14 -58.11 -0.22 -11.49
CA ASN A 14 -58.37 0.50 -10.25
C ASN A 14 -57.21 0.49 -9.30
N HIS A 15 -56.48 -0.66 -9.19
CA HIS A 15 -55.29 -0.78 -8.36
C HIS A 15 -54.18 0.19 -8.82
N PHE A 16 -53.91 0.23 -10.14
CA PHE A 16 -52.98 1.20 -10.71
C PHE A 16 -53.39 2.62 -10.54
N ARG A 17 -54.69 2.94 -10.71
CA ARG A 17 -55.20 4.32 -10.61
C ARG A 17 -55.14 4.90 -9.18
N TYR A 18 -55.37 4.05 -8.16
CA TYR A 18 -55.41 4.52 -6.76
C TYR A 18 -54.11 4.26 -5.99
N ARG A 19 -53.25 3.37 -6.49
CA ARG A 19 -52.01 2.96 -5.78
C ARG A 19 -50.73 3.13 -6.59
N TRP A 20 -50.76 3.93 -7.64
CA TRP A 20 -49.59 4.15 -8.51
C TRP A 20 -48.37 4.67 -7.73
N TYR A 21 -48.61 5.48 -6.68
CA TYR A 21 -47.56 6.01 -5.82
C TYR A 21 -46.78 4.89 -5.07
N LEU A 22 -47.45 3.77 -4.73
CA LEU A 22 -46.76 2.63 -4.12
C LEU A 22 -45.75 1.99 -5.08
N TYR A 23 -46.09 1.93 -6.37
CA TYR A 23 -45.15 1.45 -7.39
C TYR A 23 -43.97 2.40 -7.59
N LEU A 24 -44.25 3.71 -7.52
CA LEU A 24 -43.19 4.72 -7.57
C LEU A 24 -42.25 4.61 -6.36
N ILE A 25 -42.78 4.46 -5.15
CA ILE A 25 -42.00 4.24 -3.94
C ILE A 25 -41.18 2.95 -4.03
N ALA A 26 -41.79 1.86 -4.50
CA ALA A 26 -41.12 0.59 -4.67
C ALA A 26 -39.97 0.68 -5.70
N LEU A 27 -40.19 1.42 -6.81
CA LEU A 27 -39.18 1.67 -7.82
C LEU A 27 -38.01 2.48 -7.25
N ILE A 28 -38.31 3.56 -6.52
CA ILE A 28 -37.27 4.38 -5.84
C ILE A 28 -36.51 3.53 -4.84
N ALA A 29 -37.20 2.76 -4.00
CA ALA A 29 -36.57 1.90 -3.01
C ALA A 29 -35.67 0.82 -3.68
N ALA A 30 -36.12 0.26 -4.81
CA ALA A 30 -35.35 -0.73 -5.58
C ALA A 30 -34.06 -0.16 -6.18
N ILE A 31 -33.97 1.15 -6.38
CA ILE A 31 -32.75 1.83 -6.84
C ILE A 31 -31.90 2.28 -5.64
N VAL A 32 -32.52 2.97 -4.68
CA VAL A 32 -31.81 3.61 -3.56
C VAL A 32 -31.19 2.56 -2.62
N ILE A 33 -31.93 1.50 -2.28
CA ILE A 33 -31.43 0.48 -1.34
C ILE A 33 -30.16 -0.20 -1.87
N PRO A 34 -30.13 -0.76 -3.10
CA PRO A 34 -28.90 -1.34 -3.62
C PRO A 34 -27.74 -0.34 -3.75
N THR A 35 -28.04 0.92 -4.15
CA THR A 35 -27.01 1.96 -4.26
C THR A 35 -26.40 2.29 -2.89
N VAL A 36 -27.22 2.44 -1.86
CA VAL A 36 -26.72 2.70 -0.51
C VAL A 36 -25.94 1.50 0.03
N VAL A 37 -26.46 0.27 -0.16
CA VAL A 37 -25.75 -0.94 0.25
C VAL A 37 -24.41 -1.04 -0.46
N PHE A 38 -24.38 -0.84 -1.79
CA PHE A 38 -23.16 -0.85 -2.57
C PHE A 38 -22.17 0.21 -2.09
N SER A 39 -22.63 1.44 -1.85
CA SER A 39 -21.79 2.55 -1.39
C SER A 39 -21.16 2.28 -0.01
N VAL A 40 -21.90 1.63 0.90
CA VAL A 40 -21.42 1.30 2.25
C VAL A 40 -20.49 0.08 2.24
N THR A 41 -20.78 -0.92 1.39
CA THR A 41 -19.99 -2.15 1.32
C THR A 41 -18.72 -2.01 0.47
N ASN A 42 -18.69 -1.07 -0.48
CA ASN A 42 -17.54 -0.79 -1.36
C ASN A 42 -16.93 0.59 -1.06
N TYR A 43 -16.99 1.03 0.19
CA TYR A 43 -16.28 2.23 0.60
C TYR A 43 -14.77 1.97 0.49
N GLU A 44 -14.11 2.75 -0.31
CA GLU A 44 -12.64 2.82 -0.38
C GLU A 44 -12.23 4.16 0.22
N SER A 45 -11.30 4.13 1.17
CA SER A 45 -10.76 5.35 1.74
C SER A 45 -10.09 6.20 0.66
N PRO A 46 -10.23 7.54 0.71
CA PRO A 46 -9.50 8.45 -0.17
C PRO A 46 -7.98 8.18 -0.14
N GLU A 47 -7.29 8.52 -1.22
CA GLU A 47 -5.85 8.27 -1.36
C GLU A 47 -5.03 8.95 -0.25
N ASP A 48 -5.43 10.11 0.19
CA ASP A 48 -4.80 10.86 1.29
C ASP A 48 -5.07 10.28 2.70
N MET A 49 -5.95 9.30 2.81
CA MET A 49 -6.32 8.62 4.06
C MET A 49 -5.93 7.14 4.08
N ARG A 50 -5.16 6.68 3.12
CA ARG A 50 -4.70 5.29 3.08
C ARG A 50 -3.19 5.21 2.90
N ILE A 51 -2.62 4.08 3.30
CA ILE A 51 -1.23 3.72 3.05
C ILE A 51 -1.19 2.31 2.47
N ASP A 52 -0.66 2.20 1.27
CA ASP A 52 -0.63 0.97 0.51
C ASP A 52 0.81 0.44 0.40
N PHE A 53 1.06 -0.71 1.02
CA PHE A 53 2.36 -1.39 0.97
C PHE A 53 2.39 -2.44 -0.13
N LEU A 54 3.50 -2.50 -0.83
CA LEU A 54 3.84 -3.57 -1.77
C LEU A 54 5.12 -4.28 -1.32
N PHE A 55 5.02 -5.57 -1.06
CA PHE A 55 6.15 -6.45 -0.78
C PHE A 55 6.44 -7.27 -2.03
N ALA A 56 7.51 -6.91 -2.74
CA ALA A 56 7.87 -7.48 -4.02
C ALA A 56 9.12 -8.33 -3.89
N ASP A 57 8.97 -9.65 -3.94
CA ASP A 57 10.08 -10.62 -3.81
C ASP A 57 10.97 -10.37 -2.57
N SER A 58 10.35 -9.91 -1.51
CA SER A 58 11.07 -9.47 -0.30
C SER A 58 11.38 -10.61 0.68
N GLY A 59 10.90 -11.82 0.43
CA GLY A 59 11.04 -12.96 1.33
C GLY A 59 10.37 -12.77 2.71
N THR A 60 9.53 -11.75 2.86
CA THR A 60 8.92 -11.39 4.14
C THR A 60 7.77 -12.31 4.52
N VAL A 61 7.53 -12.44 5.83
CA VAL A 61 6.44 -13.26 6.36
C VAL A 61 5.26 -12.36 6.72
N GLU A 62 4.17 -12.48 5.96
CA GLU A 62 2.97 -11.65 6.11
C GLU A 62 2.43 -11.56 7.54
N SER A 63 2.38 -12.69 8.24
CA SER A 63 1.85 -12.76 9.62
C SER A 63 2.71 -12.00 10.65
N LEU A 64 3.96 -11.73 10.34
CA LEU A 64 4.88 -10.95 11.18
C LEU A 64 4.91 -9.47 10.77
N VAL A 65 4.81 -9.20 9.46
CA VAL A 65 4.83 -7.83 8.92
C VAL A 65 3.62 -7.03 9.37
N LYS A 66 2.42 -7.55 9.18
CA LYS A 66 1.19 -6.78 9.42
C LYS A 66 1.09 -6.23 10.85
N PRO A 67 1.28 -7.01 11.92
CA PRO A 67 1.22 -6.49 13.28
C PRO A 67 2.28 -5.42 13.55
N LEU A 68 3.52 -5.65 13.11
CA LEU A 68 4.62 -4.73 13.28
C LEU A 68 4.35 -3.40 12.58
N PHE A 69 3.98 -3.44 11.31
CA PHE A 69 3.76 -2.23 10.53
C PHE A 69 2.55 -1.43 11.01
N ASN A 70 1.48 -2.08 11.43
CA ASN A 70 0.35 -1.38 12.06
C ASN A 70 0.81 -0.62 13.32
N GLU A 71 1.63 -1.24 14.17
CA GLU A 71 2.19 -0.57 15.36
C GLU A 71 3.09 0.61 14.98
N LEU A 72 3.92 0.47 13.94
CA LEU A 72 4.78 1.54 13.46
C LEU A 72 3.99 2.71 12.87
N ILE A 73 2.91 2.42 12.13
CA ILE A 73 2.02 3.45 11.59
C ILE A 73 1.34 4.24 12.71
N GLU A 74 0.83 3.57 13.75
CA GLU A 74 0.26 4.24 14.92
C GLU A 74 1.26 5.17 15.62
N LYS A 75 2.55 4.80 15.63
CA LYS A 75 3.62 5.59 16.23
C LYS A 75 4.20 6.67 15.33
N SER A 76 3.97 6.62 14.03
CA SER A 76 4.58 7.53 13.04
C SER A 76 4.07 8.96 13.12
N GLY A 77 2.93 9.18 13.80
CA GLY A 77 2.25 10.46 13.79
C GLY A 77 1.53 10.76 12.46
N ALA A 78 1.37 9.78 11.58
CA ALA A 78 0.56 9.92 10.38
C ALA A 78 -0.89 10.26 10.76
N GLU A 79 -1.41 11.34 10.18
CA GLU A 79 -2.73 11.86 10.53
C GLU A 79 -3.79 11.33 9.57
N ASN A 80 -4.97 11.00 10.11
CA ASN A 80 -6.15 10.60 9.34
C ASN A 80 -5.98 9.36 8.46
N VAL A 81 -5.08 8.43 8.81
CA VAL A 81 -4.97 7.16 8.10
C VAL A 81 -6.13 6.25 8.50
N GLU A 82 -7.05 6.01 7.58
CA GLU A 82 -8.21 5.14 7.80
C GLU A 82 -7.95 3.69 7.41
N THR A 83 -7.15 3.49 6.37
CA THR A 83 -6.92 2.15 5.79
C THR A 83 -5.44 1.92 5.51
N VAL A 84 -4.98 0.73 5.88
CA VAL A 84 -3.65 0.24 5.51
C VAL A 84 -3.81 -1.07 4.75
N SER A 85 -3.24 -1.14 3.57
CA SER A 85 -3.26 -2.35 2.76
C SER A 85 -1.87 -2.94 2.56
N TYR A 86 -1.82 -4.25 2.41
CA TYR A 86 -0.58 -5.00 2.24
C TYR A 86 -0.74 -5.98 1.09
N GLU A 87 0.06 -5.82 0.06
CA GLU A 87 0.13 -6.73 -1.08
C GLU A 87 1.48 -7.44 -1.08
N PHE A 88 1.47 -8.76 -1.19
CA PHE A 88 2.66 -9.59 -1.22
C PHE A 88 2.76 -10.30 -2.56
N VAL A 89 3.82 -10.04 -3.29
CA VAL A 89 4.11 -10.62 -4.60
C VAL A 89 5.45 -11.32 -4.56
N ALA A 90 5.43 -12.64 -4.68
CA ALA A 90 6.66 -13.42 -4.78
C ALA A 90 7.11 -13.54 -6.24
N GLN A 91 8.41 -13.62 -6.45
CA GLN A 91 8.96 -13.91 -7.76
C GLN A 91 8.59 -15.35 -8.14
N ASP A 92 8.06 -15.51 -9.33
CA ASP A 92 7.82 -16.80 -9.93
C ASP A 92 8.53 -16.92 -11.29
N SER A 93 8.61 -18.13 -11.80
CA SER A 93 9.26 -18.42 -13.11
C SER A 93 8.41 -17.95 -14.30
N SER A 94 7.22 -17.40 -14.07
CA SER A 94 6.28 -17.00 -15.13
C SER A 94 6.38 -15.52 -15.50
N GLY A 95 7.18 -14.73 -14.80
CA GLY A 95 7.27 -13.28 -15.02
C GLY A 95 6.06 -12.50 -14.48
N THR A 96 5.30 -13.10 -13.58
CA THR A 96 4.10 -12.48 -12.98
C THR A 96 4.48 -11.26 -12.15
N LEU A 97 5.63 -11.31 -11.46
CA LEU A 97 6.11 -10.19 -10.64
C LEU A 97 6.28 -8.92 -11.48
N GLU A 98 6.97 -9.00 -12.61
CA GLU A 98 7.21 -7.86 -13.50
C GLU A 98 5.91 -7.29 -14.05
N GLN A 99 4.93 -8.14 -14.37
CA GLN A 99 3.62 -7.70 -14.87
C GLN A 99 2.83 -6.99 -13.77
N ILE A 100 2.81 -7.51 -12.55
CA ILE A 100 2.13 -6.88 -11.42
C ILE A 100 2.78 -5.55 -11.11
N LEU A 101 4.11 -5.50 -11.01
CA LEU A 101 4.82 -4.27 -10.72
C LEU A 101 4.58 -3.22 -11.82
N ALA A 102 4.62 -3.59 -13.10
CA ALA A 102 4.29 -2.68 -14.20
C ALA A 102 2.85 -2.14 -14.10
N LEU A 103 1.89 -2.96 -13.70
CA LEU A 103 0.52 -2.51 -13.47
C LEU A 103 0.45 -1.52 -12.29
N ARG A 104 1.14 -1.80 -11.17
CA ARG A 104 1.17 -0.90 -10.00
C ARG A 104 1.84 0.43 -10.31
N MET A 105 2.87 0.43 -11.15
CA MET A 105 3.48 1.66 -11.67
C MET A 105 2.51 2.53 -12.46
N ILE A 106 1.65 1.90 -13.27
CA ILE A 106 0.66 2.62 -14.08
C ILE A 106 -0.50 3.11 -13.23
N SER A 107 -1.00 2.27 -12.32
CA SER A 107 -2.15 2.60 -11.46
C SER A 107 -1.81 3.59 -10.35
N LYS A 108 -0.52 3.69 -9.95
CA LYS A 108 -0.04 4.55 -8.85
C LYS A 108 -0.81 4.34 -7.55
N ASP A 109 -1.21 3.10 -7.29
CA ASP A 109 -2.05 2.72 -6.15
C ASP A 109 -1.24 2.13 -4.98
N LYS A 110 0.07 2.36 -4.98
CA LYS A 110 1.00 1.96 -3.92
C LYS A 110 1.83 3.14 -3.46
N ASP A 111 2.14 3.14 -2.17
CA ASP A 111 2.89 4.21 -1.53
C ASP A 111 4.30 3.75 -1.18
N ILE A 112 4.41 2.65 -0.44
CA ILE A 112 5.67 2.13 0.05
C ILE A 112 5.93 0.76 -0.56
N VAL A 113 7.13 0.59 -1.11
CA VAL A 113 7.58 -0.67 -1.69
C VAL A 113 8.74 -1.24 -0.88
N ILE A 114 8.61 -2.50 -0.52
CA ILE A 114 9.70 -3.28 0.05
C ILE A 114 10.01 -4.40 -0.92
N SER A 115 11.16 -4.34 -1.55
CA SER A 115 11.52 -5.23 -2.66
C SER A 115 12.91 -5.83 -2.51
N SER A 116 13.15 -6.94 -3.18
CA SER A 116 14.50 -7.49 -3.36
C SER A 116 15.39 -6.48 -4.09
N GLU A 117 16.71 -6.63 -3.96
CA GLU A 117 17.68 -5.77 -4.65
C GLU A 117 17.47 -5.75 -6.16
N ALA A 118 17.22 -6.90 -6.77
CA ALA A 118 17.01 -6.99 -8.21
C ALA A 118 15.77 -6.21 -8.67
N ALA A 119 14.66 -6.32 -7.95
CA ALA A 119 13.45 -5.57 -8.24
C ALA A 119 13.67 -4.08 -7.99
N PHE A 120 14.31 -3.69 -6.88
CA PHE A 120 14.65 -2.31 -6.58
C PHE A 120 15.45 -1.66 -7.72
N GLN A 121 16.58 -2.25 -8.11
CA GLN A 121 17.45 -1.70 -9.16
C GLN A 121 16.71 -1.52 -10.49
N SER A 122 15.90 -2.51 -10.87
CA SER A 122 15.12 -2.45 -12.10
C SER A 122 14.16 -1.27 -12.12
N TYR A 123 13.47 -0.98 -11.00
CA TYR A 123 12.45 0.08 -10.94
C TYR A 123 13.05 1.45 -10.61
N ALA A 124 14.10 1.51 -9.79
CA ALA A 124 14.80 2.76 -9.52
C ALA A 124 15.39 3.35 -10.81
N SER A 125 15.96 2.52 -11.69
CA SER A 125 16.46 2.94 -12.98
C SER A 125 15.38 3.46 -13.94
N GLN A 126 14.12 3.12 -13.72
CA GLN A 126 12.96 3.60 -14.49
C GLN A 126 12.34 4.87 -13.90
N GLY A 127 12.87 5.40 -12.79
CA GLY A 127 12.36 6.62 -12.15
C GLY A 127 11.00 6.45 -11.47
N VAL A 128 10.74 5.26 -10.93
CA VAL A 128 9.46 4.90 -10.28
C VAL A 128 9.39 5.44 -8.86
N TYR A 129 10.53 5.67 -8.23
CA TYR A 129 10.64 6.09 -6.85
C TYR A 129 11.00 7.56 -6.72
N ILE A 130 10.61 8.16 -5.60
CA ILE A 130 11.06 9.54 -5.28
C ILE A 130 12.48 9.52 -4.70
N PRO A 131 13.28 10.58 -4.93
CA PRO A 131 14.54 10.78 -4.22
C PRO A 131 14.29 10.97 -2.72
N LEU A 132 15.10 10.34 -1.88
CA LEU A 132 14.90 10.28 -0.42
C LEU A 132 15.88 11.15 0.37
N GLU A 133 16.85 11.81 -0.26
CA GLU A 133 17.92 12.57 0.42
C GLU A 133 17.39 13.64 1.36
N ASP A 134 16.32 14.33 0.95
CA ASP A 134 15.66 15.39 1.71
C ASP A 134 14.45 14.93 2.52
N LYS A 135 14.15 13.63 2.50
CA LYS A 135 12.98 13.01 3.15
C LYS A 135 13.35 12.19 4.39
N ILE A 136 14.60 11.77 4.51
CA ILE A 136 15.13 11.05 5.66
C ILE A 136 15.65 12.02 6.73
N SER A 137 15.74 11.56 7.97
CA SER A 137 16.28 12.39 9.04
C SER A 137 17.76 12.69 8.84
N PRO A 138 18.25 13.89 9.24
CA PRO A 138 19.68 14.24 9.15
C PRO A 138 20.59 13.26 9.88
N GLU A 139 20.12 12.69 10.99
CA GLU A 139 20.83 11.70 11.77
C GLU A 139 21.04 10.40 10.99
N PHE A 140 19.99 9.95 10.29
CA PHE A 140 20.09 8.77 9.45
C PHE A 140 20.93 9.01 8.20
N ALA A 141 20.82 10.18 7.57
CA ALA A 141 21.69 10.56 6.46
C ALA A 141 23.18 10.55 6.87
N ALA A 142 23.49 11.10 8.05
CA ALA A 142 24.85 11.05 8.62
C ALA A 142 25.31 9.61 8.86
N TYR A 143 24.44 8.77 9.41
CA TYR A 143 24.73 7.36 9.66
C TYR A 143 25.09 6.61 8.35
N LEU A 144 24.33 6.80 7.27
CA LEU A 144 24.61 6.22 5.97
C LEU A 144 25.98 6.65 5.45
N ALA A 145 26.30 7.94 5.56
CA ALA A 145 27.57 8.52 5.12
C ALA A 145 28.77 7.98 5.94
N GLU A 146 28.66 7.95 7.28
CA GLU A 146 29.71 7.49 8.18
C GLU A 146 30.04 6.00 7.99
N ASN A 147 29.03 5.19 7.66
CA ASN A 147 29.19 3.76 7.44
C ASN A 147 29.46 3.42 5.96
N ASN A 148 29.65 4.42 5.08
CA ASN A 148 29.85 4.26 3.65
C ASN A 148 28.78 3.37 2.98
N ILE A 149 27.51 3.54 3.38
CA ILE A 149 26.39 2.80 2.81
C ILE A 149 25.94 3.54 1.54
N HIS A 150 26.33 3.01 0.39
CA HIS A 150 25.94 3.53 -0.92
C HIS A 150 24.84 2.70 -1.59
N ALA A 151 24.42 1.62 -0.96
CA ALA A 151 23.31 0.81 -1.43
C ALA A 151 22.00 1.65 -1.41
N GLY A 152 21.14 1.44 -2.40
CA GLY A 152 19.92 2.22 -2.55
C GLY A 152 20.04 3.44 -3.46
N HIS A 153 21.25 3.78 -3.93
CA HIS A 153 21.46 4.76 -4.97
C HIS A 153 21.24 4.17 -6.36
N ALA A 154 20.67 4.97 -7.25
CA ALA A 154 20.48 4.61 -8.65
C ALA A 154 20.44 5.87 -9.54
N ARG A 155 20.64 5.65 -10.84
CA ARG A 155 20.41 6.66 -11.88
C ARG A 155 19.27 6.22 -12.77
N ILE A 156 18.46 7.17 -13.18
CA ILE A 156 17.44 6.90 -14.19
C ILE A 156 18.15 6.61 -15.52
N THR A 157 17.64 5.63 -16.26
CA THR A 157 18.16 5.25 -17.57
C THR A 157 17.15 5.60 -18.67
N ASP A 158 17.65 5.91 -19.86
CA ASP A 158 16.82 6.05 -21.05
C ASP A 158 16.46 4.68 -21.67
N THR A 159 15.69 4.71 -22.73
CA THR A 159 15.26 3.50 -23.45
C THR A 159 16.42 2.71 -24.07
N ASP A 160 17.57 3.35 -24.27
CA ASP A 160 18.78 2.74 -24.83
C ASP A 160 19.74 2.27 -23.73
N GLY A 161 19.34 2.43 -22.45
CA GLY A 161 20.13 2.03 -21.28
C GLY A 161 21.20 3.05 -20.87
N GLY A 162 21.18 4.24 -21.45
CA GLY A 162 22.04 5.37 -21.07
C GLY A 162 21.58 6.01 -19.75
N ALA A 163 22.53 6.26 -18.82
CA ALA A 163 22.19 6.94 -17.58
C ALA A 163 21.79 8.40 -17.83
N ILE A 164 20.65 8.82 -17.29
CA ILE A 164 20.12 10.17 -17.35
C ILE A 164 20.14 10.79 -15.96
N GLY A 165 20.68 12.02 -15.85
CA GLY A 165 20.64 12.75 -14.59
C GLY A 165 21.69 12.34 -13.57
N GLU A 166 21.44 12.76 -12.34
CA GLU A 166 22.34 12.53 -11.21
C GLU A 166 22.00 11.21 -10.49
N ASP A 167 22.91 10.78 -9.64
CA ASP A 167 22.75 9.63 -8.78
C ASP A 167 21.97 10.04 -7.53
N HIS A 168 20.84 9.39 -7.26
CA HIS A 168 19.97 9.70 -6.12
C HIS A 168 19.73 8.48 -5.25
N LEU A 169 19.46 8.74 -3.97
CA LEU A 169 19.01 7.71 -3.02
C LEU A 169 17.51 7.45 -3.23
N TYR A 170 17.18 6.33 -3.87
CA TYR A 170 15.80 5.92 -4.13
C TYR A 170 15.28 4.83 -3.20
N GLY A 171 16.17 4.19 -2.44
CA GLY A 171 15.80 3.13 -1.53
C GLY A 171 16.73 3.02 -0.34
N ILE A 172 16.19 2.58 0.77
CA ILE A 172 16.93 2.34 2.00
C ILE A 172 17.12 0.84 2.17
N PRO A 173 18.37 0.34 2.12
CA PRO A 173 18.62 -1.07 2.38
C PRO A 173 18.27 -1.37 3.83
N LEU A 174 17.30 -2.25 4.06
CA LEU A 174 16.91 -2.63 5.42
C LEU A 174 18.01 -3.37 6.16
N SER A 175 18.98 -3.94 5.44
CA SER A 175 20.21 -4.50 5.99
C SER A 175 21.14 -3.45 6.62
N ALA A 176 20.97 -2.16 6.28
CA ALA A 176 21.67 -1.05 6.92
C ALA A 176 21.10 -0.69 8.31
N LEU A 177 19.93 -1.20 8.66
CA LEU A 177 19.27 -0.92 9.93
C LEU A 177 19.61 -2.01 10.95
N PRO A 178 20.44 -1.71 11.98
CA PRO A 178 20.99 -2.73 12.90
C PRO A 178 19.94 -3.58 13.60
N GLY A 179 18.78 -3.00 13.92
CA GLY A 179 17.68 -3.68 14.58
C GLY A 179 16.87 -4.59 13.66
N ILE A 180 16.86 -4.34 12.35
CA ILE A 180 16.09 -5.13 11.37
C ILE A 180 16.90 -6.31 10.84
N THR A 181 18.23 -6.17 10.69
CA THR A 181 19.11 -7.17 10.06
C THR A 181 19.00 -8.58 10.65
N ASN A 182 18.66 -8.68 11.94
CA ASN A 182 18.57 -9.95 12.67
C ASN A 182 17.16 -10.24 13.22
N ALA A 183 16.19 -9.43 12.87
CA ALA A 183 14.82 -9.57 13.38
C ALA A 183 13.84 -9.95 12.25
N PRO A 184 12.97 -10.96 12.47
CA PRO A 184 11.82 -11.12 11.60
C PRO A 184 11.07 -9.77 11.54
N PRO A 185 10.44 -9.36 10.42
CA PRO A 185 10.01 -10.24 9.33
C PRO A 185 10.88 -10.22 8.07
N PHE A 186 12.03 -9.56 8.11
CA PHE A 186 12.85 -9.37 6.90
C PHE A 186 13.98 -10.37 6.82
N PHE A 187 14.10 -11.02 5.68
CA PHE A 187 15.15 -12.00 5.39
C PHE A 187 15.84 -11.63 4.08
N GLY A 188 17.12 -11.27 4.17
CA GLY A 188 17.92 -10.91 3.01
C GLY A 188 18.02 -9.42 2.73
N ASP A 189 18.62 -9.09 1.59
CA ASP A 189 18.84 -7.71 1.16
C ASP A 189 17.58 -7.18 0.49
N VAL A 190 16.77 -6.46 1.27
CA VAL A 190 15.55 -5.79 0.80
C VAL A 190 15.67 -4.29 0.96
N TYR A 191 14.99 -3.57 0.07
CA TYR A 191 15.03 -2.12 -0.02
C TYR A 191 13.64 -1.53 0.26
N LEU A 192 13.60 -0.54 1.11
CA LEU A 192 12.44 0.29 1.40
C LEU A 192 12.47 1.51 0.48
N SER A 193 11.47 1.66 -0.36
CA SER A 193 11.36 2.75 -1.34
C SER A 193 9.96 3.36 -1.29
N VAL A 194 9.83 4.59 -1.78
CA VAL A 194 8.56 5.31 -1.88
C VAL A 194 8.23 5.55 -3.34
N PHE A 195 7.02 5.20 -3.77
CA PHE A 195 6.56 5.49 -5.11
C PHE A 195 6.41 7.00 -5.34
N TRP A 196 6.67 7.43 -6.57
CA TRP A 196 6.39 8.80 -6.95
C TRP A 196 4.87 9.02 -7.08
N ASP A 197 4.39 10.19 -6.62
CA ASP A 197 2.99 10.62 -6.78
C ASP A 197 1.97 9.70 -6.07
N SER A 198 2.25 9.36 -4.81
CA SER A 198 1.37 8.52 -3.99
C SER A 198 0.09 9.24 -3.52
N GLY A 199 -0.02 10.55 -3.70
CA GLY A 199 -1.17 11.34 -3.21
C GLY A 199 -1.16 11.60 -1.70
N ASN A 200 -0.37 10.84 -0.92
CA ASN A 200 -0.27 10.91 0.55
C ASN A 200 1.19 11.03 1.05
N GLU A 201 2.02 11.74 0.31
CA GLU A 201 3.47 11.79 0.54
C GLU A 201 3.85 12.10 1.99
N GLN A 202 3.15 13.03 2.65
CA GLN A 202 3.47 13.42 4.02
C GLN A 202 3.35 12.26 5.02
N ASN A 203 2.25 11.52 4.98
CA ASN A 203 2.04 10.37 5.85
C ASN A 203 2.96 9.22 5.48
N VAL A 204 3.17 8.99 4.18
CA VAL A 204 4.09 7.96 3.68
C VAL A 204 5.51 8.20 4.18
N ILE A 205 6.02 9.43 4.10
CA ILE A 205 7.34 9.80 4.61
C ILE A 205 7.41 9.68 6.15
N ALA A 206 6.34 10.06 6.87
CA ALA A 206 6.30 9.88 8.32
C ALA A 206 6.41 8.40 8.71
N VAL A 207 5.67 7.53 8.03
CA VAL A 207 5.73 6.07 8.25
C VAL A 207 7.08 5.49 7.84
N MET A 208 7.64 5.90 6.72
CA MET A 208 8.97 5.49 6.30
C MET A 208 10.02 5.83 7.37
N ASN A 209 10.03 7.08 7.86
CA ASN A 209 10.96 7.50 8.91
C ASN A 209 10.74 6.72 10.22
N GLN A 210 9.50 6.38 10.58
CA GLN A 210 9.22 5.54 11.74
C GLN A 210 9.77 4.10 11.59
N ILE A 211 9.72 3.54 10.37
CA ILE A 211 10.33 2.23 10.08
C ILE A 211 11.85 2.32 10.23
N ILE A 212 12.46 3.39 9.74
CA ILE A 212 13.90 3.64 9.89
C ILE A 212 14.27 3.77 11.37
N ASP A 213 13.57 4.62 12.12
CA ASP A 213 13.83 4.83 13.54
C ASP A 213 13.68 3.55 14.36
N TYR A 214 12.66 2.76 14.06
CA TYR A 214 12.49 1.43 14.64
C TYR A 214 13.71 0.55 14.34
N GLY A 215 14.11 0.48 13.07
CA GLY A 215 15.24 -0.34 12.65
C GLY A 215 16.58 0.13 13.23
N MET A 216 16.75 1.40 13.47
CA MET A 216 17.96 1.96 14.10
C MET A 216 18.03 1.68 15.60
N ASN A 217 16.89 1.71 16.29
CA ASN A 217 16.82 1.67 17.76
C ASN A 217 16.36 0.32 18.33
N TYR A 218 15.95 -0.61 17.47
CA TYR A 218 15.47 -1.91 17.93
C TYR A 218 16.60 -2.69 18.60
N SER A 219 16.37 -3.06 19.85
CA SER A 219 17.19 -4.05 20.56
C SER A 219 16.29 -5.26 20.83
N PRO A 220 16.65 -6.46 20.34
CA PRO A 220 15.88 -7.65 20.71
C PRO A 220 15.87 -7.75 22.24
N ALA A 221 14.68 -7.93 22.79
CA ALA A 221 14.55 -8.19 24.24
C ALA A 221 15.43 -9.41 24.56
N GLU A 222 16.28 -9.29 25.57
CA GLU A 222 17.05 -10.43 26.06
C GLU A 222 16.08 -11.58 26.33
N GLU A 223 16.28 -12.70 25.63
CA GLU A 223 15.52 -13.91 25.94
C GLU A 223 15.69 -14.18 27.44
N PRO A 224 14.61 -14.37 28.22
CA PRO A 224 14.76 -14.72 29.61
C PRO A 224 15.62 -15.99 29.68
N SER A 225 16.80 -15.86 30.31
CA SER A 225 17.68 -16.99 30.55
C SER A 225 16.87 -18.10 31.21
N VAL A 226 16.63 -19.18 30.48
CA VAL A 226 16.01 -20.39 31.03
C VAL A 226 17.03 -21.00 31.96
N GLU A 227 16.86 -20.77 33.26
CA GLU A 227 17.57 -21.50 34.32
C GLU A 227 16.95 -22.90 34.51
#